data_cc26b45ff9e6f80f8817cf73f88e86ea
#
_entry.id   cc26b45ff9e6f80f8817cf73f88e86ea
#
_cell.length_a   1.000
_cell.length_b   1.000
_cell.length_c   1.000
_cell.angle_alpha   90.00
_cell.angle_beta   90.00
_cell.angle_gamma   90.00
#
_symmetry.space_group_name_H-M   'P 1'
#
loop_
_entity.id
_entity.type
_entity.pdbx_description
1 polymer ?
#
loop_
_entity_poly.entity_id
_entity_poly.type
_entity_poly.pdbx_seq_one_letter_code
_entity_poly.pdbx_strand_id
1 'polypeptide(L)'
;MKLFMILLAFLLPSAALAQNQVALNSEVFVERATQDANGQPRVSLEPPAVVTPGDQLVFVLHYRNNGATPAADFTVTNPLPDSVSFAGTESAGAVYSADGGRNWGALAALTVRNADGTSRPAAAGN
;
A
#
# COMPACT_ATOMS: atom_id res chain seq x y z
N MET A 1 4.50 11.11 70.51
CA MET A 1 4.56 11.70 69.16
C MET A 1 4.35 10.57 68.16
N LYS A 2 3.14 10.49 67.56
CA LYS A 2 2.78 9.43 66.63
C LYS A 2 3.04 9.95 65.20
N LEU A 3 4.04 9.36 64.56
CA LEU A 3 4.40 9.67 63.15
C LEU A 3 3.41 8.97 62.21
N PHE A 4 2.53 9.75 61.58
CA PHE A 4 1.61 9.26 60.58
C PHE A 4 2.31 9.30 59.23
N MET A 5 2.71 8.13 58.74
CA MET A 5 3.35 7.99 57.41
C MET A 5 2.23 7.84 56.39
N ILE A 6 1.96 8.91 55.65
CA ILE A 6 1.00 8.90 54.53
C ILE A 6 1.73 8.30 53.32
N LEU A 7 1.35 7.06 52.99
CA LEU A 7 1.78 6.38 51.76
C LEU A 7 0.97 6.94 50.57
N LEU A 8 1.55 7.88 49.84
CA LEU A 8 0.97 8.41 48.62
C LEU A 8 1.17 7.41 47.50
N ALA A 9 0.16 6.60 47.19
CA ALA A 9 0.16 5.70 46.05
C ALA A 9 0.07 6.52 44.74
N PHE A 10 1.15 6.62 44.03
CA PHE A 10 1.21 7.16 42.65
C PHE A 10 0.53 6.17 41.71
N LEU A 11 -0.72 6.43 41.36
CA LEU A 11 -1.39 5.80 40.22
C LEU A 11 -0.80 6.38 38.94
N LEU A 12 0.18 5.67 38.36
CA LEU A 12 0.64 5.95 37.02
C LEU A 12 -0.48 5.52 36.04
N PRO A 13 -0.97 6.41 35.19
CA PRO A 13 -1.86 5.98 34.12
C PRO A 13 -1.03 5.10 33.18
N SER A 14 -1.36 3.83 33.09
CA SER A 14 -0.88 2.95 32.02
C SER A 14 -1.47 3.49 30.72
N ALA A 15 -0.66 4.20 29.93
CA ALA A 15 -0.98 4.47 28.54
C ALA A 15 -1.07 3.11 27.85
N ALA A 16 -2.30 2.64 27.64
CA ALA A 16 -2.56 1.52 26.77
C ALA A 16 -2.11 1.96 25.38
N LEU A 17 -0.94 1.46 24.92
CA LEU A 17 -0.53 1.56 23.54
C LEU A 17 -1.61 0.81 22.76
N ALA A 18 -2.46 1.55 22.06
CA ALA A 18 -3.34 1.01 21.06
C ALA A 18 -2.45 0.38 19.97
N GLN A 19 -2.18 -0.91 20.12
CA GLN A 19 -1.49 -1.66 19.09
C GLN A 19 -2.37 -1.64 17.85
N ASN A 20 -1.80 -1.21 16.73
CA ASN A 20 -2.45 -1.30 15.43
C ASN A 20 -2.84 -2.76 15.19
N GLN A 21 -4.13 -3.06 15.37
CA GLN A 21 -4.66 -4.42 15.23
C GLN A 21 -5.04 -4.73 13.77
N VAL A 22 -4.54 -3.94 12.83
CA VAL A 22 -4.73 -4.19 11.41
C VAL A 22 -3.58 -5.07 10.91
N ALA A 23 -3.92 -6.28 10.49
CA ALA A 23 -3.00 -7.16 9.79
C ALA A 23 -2.98 -6.78 8.30
N LEU A 24 -1.78 -6.70 7.72
CA LEU A 24 -1.56 -6.45 6.31
C LEU A 24 -0.73 -7.59 5.72
N ASN A 25 -1.19 -8.15 4.60
CA ASN A 25 -0.45 -9.10 3.78
C ASN A 25 -0.40 -8.58 2.34
N SER A 26 0.78 -8.65 1.72
CA SER A 26 0.99 -8.25 0.33
C SER A 26 1.44 -9.45 -0.49
N GLU A 27 0.78 -9.67 -1.61
CA GLU A 27 1.10 -10.72 -2.57
C GLU A 27 1.31 -10.10 -3.95
N VAL A 28 2.20 -10.71 -4.74
CA VAL A 28 2.49 -10.32 -6.11
C VAL A 28 2.15 -11.47 -7.02
N PHE A 29 1.45 -11.20 -8.11
CA PHE A 29 1.12 -12.16 -9.15
C PHE A 29 1.57 -11.63 -10.51
N VAL A 30 1.79 -12.55 -11.45
CA VAL A 30 1.91 -12.23 -12.87
C VAL A 30 0.57 -12.48 -13.51
N GLU A 31 0.07 -11.48 -14.23
CA GLU A 31 -1.12 -11.64 -15.06
C GLU A 31 -0.77 -12.38 -16.34
N ARG A 32 -1.47 -13.47 -16.63
CA ARG A 32 -1.33 -14.26 -17.84
C ARG A 32 -2.62 -14.25 -18.65
N ALA A 33 -2.53 -13.79 -19.88
CA ALA A 33 -3.61 -13.92 -20.84
C ALA A 33 -3.57 -15.30 -21.48
N THR A 34 -4.64 -16.04 -21.35
CA THR A 34 -4.83 -17.37 -21.94
C THR A 34 -6.13 -17.40 -22.73
N GLN A 35 -6.40 -18.47 -23.44
CA GLN A 35 -7.71 -18.73 -24.06
C GLN A 35 -8.32 -19.97 -23.43
N ASP A 36 -9.62 -19.92 -23.18
CA ASP A 36 -10.36 -21.10 -22.74
C ASP A 36 -10.59 -22.09 -23.90
N ALA A 37 -11.23 -23.23 -23.61
CA ALA A 37 -11.51 -24.26 -24.61
C ALA A 37 -12.41 -23.79 -25.77
N ASN A 38 -13.08 -22.65 -25.61
CA ASN A 38 -13.96 -22.04 -26.62
C ASN A 38 -13.26 -20.89 -27.37
N GLY A 39 -11.95 -20.66 -27.12
CA GLY A 39 -11.17 -19.58 -27.71
C GLY A 39 -11.45 -18.19 -27.09
N GLN A 40 -12.19 -18.12 -25.99
CA GLN A 40 -12.44 -16.86 -25.31
C GLN A 40 -11.22 -16.44 -24.48
N PRO A 41 -10.85 -15.15 -24.49
CA PRO A 41 -9.74 -14.66 -23.69
C PRO A 41 -10.05 -14.82 -22.19
N ARG A 42 -9.11 -15.36 -21.47
CA ARG A 42 -9.11 -15.50 -20.01
C ARG A 42 -7.85 -14.87 -19.44
N VAL A 43 -8.01 -14.25 -18.28
CA VAL A 43 -6.90 -13.75 -17.49
C VAL A 43 -6.77 -14.61 -16.24
N SER A 44 -5.55 -15.09 -15.96
CA SER A 44 -5.20 -15.80 -14.72
C SER A 44 -4.11 -15.05 -13.98
N LEU A 45 -4.17 -15.08 -12.66
CA LEU A 45 -3.11 -14.59 -11.79
C LEU A 45 -2.28 -15.79 -11.33
N GLU A 46 -0.99 -15.76 -11.62
CA GLU A 46 -0.06 -16.84 -11.32
C GLU A 46 1.05 -16.36 -10.38
N PRO A 47 1.60 -17.24 -9.53
CA PRO A 47 2.78 -16.89 -8.74
C PRO A 47 3.92 -16.43 -9.64
N PRO A 48 4.72 -15.41 -9.23
CA PRO A 48 5.76 -14.81 -10.07
C PRO A 48 7.04 -15.66 -10.07
N ALA A 49 6.96 -16.91 -10.55
CA ALA A 49 8.12 -17.80 -10.63
C ALA A 49 9.18 -17.30 -11.62
N VAL A 50 8.74 -16.76 -12.76
CA VAL A 50 9.58 -16.10 -13.75
C VAL A 50 8.86 -14.84 -14.21
N VAL A 51 9.55 -13.70 -14.14
CA VAL A 51 9.06 -12.40 -14.61
C VAL A 51 9.99 -11.91 -15.71
N THR A 52 9.42 -11.55 -16.84
CA THR A 52 10.16 -11.02 -17.99
C THR A 52 9.72 -9.57 -18.28
N PRO A 53 10.59 -8.76 -18.93
CA PRO A 53 10.19 -7.43 -19.34
C PRO A 53 8.92 -7.46 -20.22
N GLY A 54 7.94 -6.65 -19.86
CA GLY A 54 6.63 -6.60 -20.50
C GLY A 54 5.55 -7.42 -19.79
N ASP A 55 5.89 -8.25 -18.80
CA ASP A 55 4.90 -8.92 -17.97
C ASP A 55 4.13 -7.91 -17.12
N GLN A 56 2.83 -8.16 -16.95
CA GLN A 56 1.98 -7.39 -16.06
C GLN A 56 2.00 -8.01 -14.67
N LEU A 57 2.38 -7.21 -13.67
CA LEU A 57 2.38 -7.61 -12.27
C LEU A 57 1.15 -7.04 -11.56
N VAL A 58 0.50 -7.87 -10.77
CA VAL A 58 -0.62 -7.47 -9.92
C VAL A 58 -0.20 -7.58 -8.46
N PHE A 59 -0.21 -6.45 -7.76
CA PHE A 59 0.04 -6.37 -6.33
C PHE A 59 -1.31 -6.42 -5.60
N VAL A 60 -1.51 -7.45 -4.80
CA VAL A 60 -2.73 -7.64 -4.01
C VAL A 60 -2.41 -7.37 -2.55
N LEU A 61 -3.08 -6.38 -1.98
CA LEU A 61 -2.92 -5.99 -0.59
C LEU A 61 -4.15 -6.46 0.20
N HIS A 62 -3.97 -7.44 1.07
CA HIS A 62 -4.99 -7.93 1.97
C HIS A 62 -4.82 -7.26 3.33
N TYR A 63 -5.84 -6.60 3.81
CA TYR A 63 -5.83 -6.02 5.15
C TYR A 63 -7.04 -6.50 5.95
N ARG A 64 -6.84 -6.69 7.23
CA ARG A 64 -7.88 -7.14 8.16
C ARG A 64 -7.75 -6.40 9.48
N ASN A 65 -8.83 -5.79 9.91
CA ASN A 65 -8.91 -5.26 11.25
C ASN A 65 -9.27 -6.40 12.23
N ASN A 66 -8.33 -6.77 13.08
CA ASN A 66 -8.50 -7.77 14.14
C ASN A 66 -8.90 -7.12 15.48
N GLY A 67 -9.03 -5.79 15.52
CA GLY A 67 -9.43 -5.05 16.71
C GLY A 67 -10.94 -5.04 16.93
N ALA A 68 -11.34 -4.69 18.15
CA ALA A 68 -12.74 -4.55 18.53
C ALA A 68 -13.35 -3.22 18.06
N THR A 69 -12.54 -2.26 17.64
CA THR A 69 -12.97 -0.94 17.16
C THR A 69 -12.62 -0.73 15.70
N PRO A 70 -13.40 0.07 14.95
CA PRO A 70 -13.03 0.43 13.60
C PRO A 70 -11.64 1.08 13.54
N ALA A 71 -10.83 0.69 12.55
CA ALA A 71 -9.58 1.36 12.24
C ALA A 71 -9.91 2.62 11.42
N ALA A 72 -9.89 3.79 12.07
CA ALA A 72 -10.02 5.06 11.40
C ALA A 72 -8.68 5.46 10.76
N ASP A 73 -8.75 6.16 9.62
CA ASP A 73 -7.59 6.75 8.93
C ASP A 73 -6.49 5.73 8.56
N PHE A 74 -6.89 4.47 8.31
CA PHE A 74 -5.98 3.42 7.90
C PHE A 74 -5.51 3.67 6.46
N THR A 75 -4.20 3.85 6.30
CA THR A 75 -3.56 4.06 5.00
C THR A 75 -2.54 2.96 4.74
N VAL A 76 -2.57 2.39 3.53
CA VAL A 76 -1.57 1.43 3.06
C VAL A 76 -0.76 2.10 1.96
N THR A 77 0.56 2.08 2.13
CA THR A 77 1.49 2.55 1.10
C THR A 77 2.18 1.37 0.45
N ASN A 78 2.14 1.30 -0.87
CA ASN A 78 2.82 0.29 -1.67
C ASN A 78 3.86 0.96 -2.58
N PRO A 79 5.15 0.98 -2.19
CA PRO A 79 6.20 1.51 -3.04
C PRO A 79 6.42 0.57 -4.23
N LEU A 80 6.52 1.15 -5.44
CA LEU A 80 6.85 0.38 -6.64
C LEU A 80 8.38 0.24 -6.77
N PRO A 81 8.89 -0.95 -7.14
CA PRO A 81 10.28 -1.11 -7.52
C PRO A 81 10.65 -0.24 -8.72
N ASP A 82 11.89 0.22 -8.80
CA ASP A 82 12.39 1.09 -9.89
C ASP A 82 12.24 0.48 -11.30
N SER A 83 12.21 -0.86 -11.37
CA SER A 83 12.05 -1.60 -12.63
C SER A 83 10.59 -1.81 -13.06
N VAL A 84 9.64 -1.29 -12.29
CA VAL A 84 8.21 -1.48 -12.53
C VAL A 84 7.54 -0.14 -12.81
N SER A 85 6.81 -0.06 -13.92
CA SER A 85 5.98 1.09 -14.27
C SER A 85 4.54 0.87 -13.77
N PHE A 86 3.94 1.93 -13.25
CA PHE A 86 2.54 1.88 -12.79
C PHE A 86 1.59 1.79 -13.99
N ALA A 87 0.76 0.75 -14.04
CA ALA A 87 -0.23 0.56 -15.10
C ALA A 87 -1.64 1.01 -14.71
N GLY A 88 -1.99 0.94 -13.43
CA GLY A 88 -3.31 1.33 -12.94
C GLY A 88 -3.63 0.70 -11.58
N THR A 89 -4.81 1.02 -11.07
CA THR A 89 -5.37 0.38 -9.87
C THR A 89 -6.89 0.37 -9.94
N GLU A 90 -7.48 -0.66 -9.35
CA GLU A 90 -8.93 -0.74 -9.16
C GLU A 90 -9.37 -0.18 -7.79
N SER A 91 -8.42 0.21 -6.94
CA SER A 91 -8.70 0.72 -5.61
C SER A 91 -9.28 2.14 -5.68
N ALA A 92 -10.52 2.29 -5.22
CA ALA A 92 -11.14 3.60 -5.07
C ALA A 92 -10.40 4.44 -4.03
N GLY A 93 -10.23 5.74 -4.30
CA GLY A 93 -9.59 6.67 -3.38
C GLY A 93 -8.07 6.54 -3.29
N ALA A 94 -7.43 5.82 -4.22
CA ALA A 94 -5.98 5.77 -4.29
C ALA A 94 -5.39 7.16 -4.58
N VAL A 95 -4.32 7.49 -3.87
CA VAL A 95 -3.48 8.67 -4.12
C VAL A 95 -2.06 8.22 -4.43
N TYR A 96 -1.34 9.04 -5.15
CA TYR A 96 -0.05 8.69 -5.73
C TYR A 96 1.03 9.65 -5.28
N SER A 97 2.27 9.19 -5.30
CA SER A 97 3.45 10.04 -5.14
C SER A 97 4.46 9.73 -6.24
N ALA A 98 5.03 10.76 -6.84
CA ALA A 98 6.07 10.65 -7.87
C ALA A 98 7.45 11.11 -7.36
N ASP A 99 7.58 11.39 -6.06
CA ASP A 99 8.78 11.98 -5.45
C ASP A 99 9.22 11.27 -4.16
N GLY A 100 8.96 9.98 -4.09
CA GLY A 100 9.36 9.14 -2.94
C GLY A 100 8.52 9.39 -1.68
N GLY A 101 7.25 9.72 -1.83
CA GLY A 101 6.32 9.88 -0.72
C GLY A 101 6.32 11.26 -0.07
N ARG A 102 6.95 12.26 -0.70
CA ARG A 102 6.97 13.64 -0.16
C ARG A 102 5.69 14.39 -0.44
N ASN A 103 5.14 14.23 -1.65
CA ASN A 103 3.89 14.84 -2.07
C ASN A 103 2.94 13.75 -2.58
N TRP A 104 1.67 13.85 -2.21
CA TRP A 104 0.63 12.89 -2.55
C TRP A 104 -0.55 13.59 -3.21
N GLY A 105 -1.15 12.96 -4.21
CA GLY A 105 -2.32 13.51 -4.88
C GLY A 105 -2.86 12.62 -5.99
N ALA A 106 -3.81 13.15 -6.75
CA ALA A 106 -4.30 12.49 -7.96
C ALA A 106 -3.15 12.35 -8.98
N LEU A 107 -3.12 11.24 -9.72
CA LEU A 107 -2.02 10.94 -10.64
C LEU A 107 -1.77 12.09 -11.63
N ALA A 108 -2.82 12.62 -12.25
CA ALA A 108 -2.74 13.70 -13.22
C ALA A 108 -2.27 15.06 -12.63
N ALA A 109 -2.33 15.23 -11.32
CA ALA A 109 -1.87 16.43 -10.62
C ALA A 109 -0.39 16.35 -10.23
N LEU A 110 0.22 15.18 -10.34
CA LEU A 110 1.64 14.98 -10.05
C LEU A 110 2.51 15.26 -11.28
N THR A 111 3.76 15.59 -11.03
CA THR A 111 4.75 15.86 -12.06
C THR A 111 5.92 14.91 -11.90
N VAL A 112 6.34 14.30 -12.99
CA VAL A 112 7.55 13.49 -13.07
C VAL A 112 8.62 14.20 -13.89
N ARG A 113 9.88 14.02 -13.53
CA ARG A 113 11.02 14.61 -14.23
C ARG A 113 11.55 13.61 -15.26
N ASN A 114 11.73 14.09 -16.48
CA ASN A 114 12.37 13.33 -17.54
C ASN A 114 13.90 13.33 -17.39
N ALA A 115 14.57 12.42 -18.05
CA ALA A 115 16.03 12.33 -18.04
C ALA A 115 16.73 13.59 -18.61
N ASP A 116 16.07 14.31 -19.50
CA ASP A 116 16.56 15.59 -20.08
C ASP A 116 16.34 16.80 -19.17
N GLY A 117 15.78 16.60 -17.96
CA GLY A 117 15.50 17.66 -16.99
C GLY A 117 14.17 18.38 -17.18
N THR A 118 13.41 18.08 -18.22
CA THR A 118 12.05 18.58 -18.41
C THR A 118 11.07 17.89 -17.46
N SER A 119 9.88 18.46 -17.29
CA SER A 119 8.84 17.88 -16.45
C SER A 119 7.58 17.62 -17.27
N ARG A 120 6.86 16.56 -16.93
CA ARG A 120 5.57 16.21 -17.52
C ARG A 120 4.59 15.75 -16.45
N PRO A 121 3.29 15.80 -16.70
CA PRO A 121 2.30 15.16 -15.80
C PRO A 121 2.57 13.66 -15.67
N ALA A 122 2.35 13.12 -14.47
CA ALA A 122 2.40 11.69 -14.24
C ALA A 122 1.19 11.01 -14.91
N ALA A 123 1.40 9.83 -15.46
CA ALA A 123 0.36 9.00 -16.05
C ALA A 123 0.69 7.52 -15.86
N ALA A 124 -0.30 6.64 -16.03
CA ALA A 124 -0.07 5.20 -16.07
C ALA A 124 0.86 4.85 -17.25
N GLY A 125 1.75 3.89 -17.06
CA GLY A 125 2.73 3.47 -18.06
C GLY A 125 4.00 4.33 -18.14
N ASN A 126 4.19 5.23 -17.19
CA ASN A 126 5.37 6.12 -17.13
C ASN A 126 6.34 5.71 -16.05
#